data_323be94dd0f343f1df0b00e7f4665496
#
_entry.id   323be94dd0f343f1df0b00e7f4665496
#
_cell.length_a   1.000
_cell.length_b   1.000
_cell.length_c   1.000
_cell.angle_alpha   90.00
_cell.angle_beta   90.00
_cell.angle_gamma   90.00
#
_symmetry.space_group_name_H-M   'P 1'
#
loop_
_entity.id
_entity.type
_entity.pdbx_description
1 polymer ?
#
loop_
_entity_poly.entity_id
_entity_poly.type
_entity_poly.pdbx_seq_one_letter_code
_entity_poly.pdbx_strand_id
1 'polypeptide(L)' 'MLTSAQCRAARGLIDWSQMELAERAGVGIVTIRQLEAGNHVPRRATLDVVRRALEGGGVQFIDENGGGAGVRLRKSKR' A
#
# COMPACT_ATOMS: atom_id res chain seq x y z
N MET A 1 7.93 0.10 -7.25
CA MET A 1 6.53 -0.17 -7.52
C MET A 1 5.91 -0.90 -6.35
N LEU A 2 4.64 -0.65 -6.05
CA LEU A 2 3.96 -1.27 -4.91
C LEU A 2 3.72 -2.76 -5.18
N THR A 3 4.16 -3.62 -4.27
CA THR A 3 3.91 -5.05 -4.37
C THR A 3 2.71 -5.43 -3.50
N SER A 4 2.13 -6.61 -3.76
CA SER A 4 1.01 -7.10 -2.96
C SER A 4 1.41 -7.24 -1.49
N ALA A 5 2.61 -7.74 -1.23
CA ALA A 5 3.10 -7.91 0.14
C ALA A 5 3.28 -6.57 0.84
N GLN A 6 3.82 -5.58 0.13
CA GLN A 6 3.97 -4.25 0.71
C GLN A 6 2.62 -3.64 1.07
N CYS A 7 1.61 -3.85 0.21
CA CYS A 7 0.28 -3.32 0.47
C CYS A 7 -0.31 -3.91 1.75
N ARG A 8 -0.25 -5.24 1.89
CA ARG A 8 -0.76 -5.90 3.09
C ARG A 8 -0.01 -5.44 4.34
N ALA A 9 1.32 -5.37 4.25
CA ALA A 9 2.15 -4.97 5.39
C ALA A 9 1.88 -3.52 5.77
N ALA A 10 1.73 -2.65 4.79
CA ALA A 10 1.46 -1.23 5.04
C ALA A 10 0.15 -1.06 5.79
N ARG A 11 -0.90 -1.75 5.33
CA ARG A 11 -2.18 -1.69 6.03
C ARG A 11 -2.05 -2.18 7.47
N GLY A 12 -1.29 -3.25 7.67
CA GLY A 12 -1.08 -3.77 9.02
C GLY A 12 -0.39 -2.76 9.93
N LEU A 13 0.55 -1.99 9.38
CA LEU A 13 1.27 -1.00 10.17
C LEU A 13 0.36 0.11 10.70
N ILE A 14 -0.66 0.48 9.94
CA ILE A 14 -1.52 1.60 10.30
C ILE A 14 -2.94 1.16 10.64
N ASP A 15 -3.16 -0.15 10.76
CA ASP A 15 -4.44 -0.75 11.16
C ASP A 15 -5.61 -0.36 10.25
N TRP A 16 -5.34 -0.22 8.97
CA TRP A 16 -6.40 0.02 8.01
C TRP A 16 -6.94 -1.29 7.48
N SER A 17 -8.27 -1.37 7.35
CA SER A 17 -8.91 -2.47 6.65
C SER A 17 -8.75 -2.25 5.14
N GLN A 18 -9.05 -3.30 4.36
CA GLN A 18 -9.09 -3.14 2.91
C GLN A 18 -10.10 -2.09 2.49
N MET A 19 -11.25 -2.05 3.16
CA MET A 19 -12.27 -1.04 2.88
C MET A 19 -11.75 0.37 3.14
N GLU A 20 -11.07 0.56 4.26
CA GLU A 20 -10.50 1.87 4.59
C GLU A 20 -9.51 2.30 3.51
N LEU A 21 -8.64 1.39 3.09
CA LEU A 21 -7.67 1.71 2.04
C LEU A 21 -8.37 2.04 0.73
N ALA A 22 -9.37 1.25 0.36
CA ALA A 22 -10.11 1.49 -0.88
C ALA A 22 -10.74 2.89 -0.88
N GLU A 23 -11.35 3.26 0.24
CA GLU A 23 -11.98 4.58 0.37
C GLU A 23 -10.93 5.69 0.31
N ARG A 24 -9.82 5.53 1.00
CA ARG A 24 -8.78 6.54 1.04
C ARG A 24 -8.11 6.72 -0.32
N ALA A 25 -7.95 5.62 -1.05
CA ALA A 25 -7.30 5.67 -2.36
C ALA A 25 -8.26 6.04 -3.47
N GLY A 26 -9.57 6.00 -3.20
CA GLY A 26 -10.56 6.30 -4.23
C GLY A 26 -10.69 5.18 -5.27
N VAL A 27 -10.48 3.93 -4.86
CA VAL A 27 -10.61 2.77 -5.74
C VAL A 27 -11.60 1.80 -5.15
N GLY A 28 -12.06 0.84 -5.97
CA GLY A 28 -13.00 -0.17 -5.49
C GLY A 28 -12.34 -1.18 -4.58
N ILE A 29 -13.13 -1.74 -3.65
CA ILE A 29 -12.62 -2.75 -2.73
C ILE A 29 -12.09 -3.99 -3.47
N VAL A 30 -12.72 -4.34 -4.59
CA VAL A 30 -12.27 -5.49 -5.39
C VAL A 30 -10.85 -5.27 -5.91
N THR A 31 -10.53 -4.04 -6.29
CA THR A 31 -9.18 -3.69 -6.75
C THR A 31 -8.16 -3.95 -5.66
N ILE A 32 -8.47 -3.57 -4.43
CA ILE A 32 -7.56 -3.79 -3.30
C ILE A 32 -7.41 -5.29 -3.03
N ARG A 33 -8.52 -6.03 -3.05
CA ARG A 33 -8.47 -7.47 -2.83
C ARG A 33 -7.61 -8.18 -3.86
N GLN A 34 -7.77 -7.81 -5.13
CA GLN A 34 -7.01 -8.43 -6.22
C GLN A 34 -5.53 -8.08 -6.12
N LEU A 35 -5.22 -6.82 -5.79
CA LEU A 35 -3.84 -6.40 -5.61
C LEU A 35 -3.17 -7.22 -4.49
N GLU A 36 -3.83 -7.34 -3.35
CA GLU A 36 -3.24 -8.00 -2.20
C GLU A 36 -3.17 -9.52 -2.35
N ALA A 37 -4.06 -10.08 -3.15
CA ALA A 37 -4.00 -11.51 -3.45
C ALA A 37 -2.88 -11.88 -4.41
N GLY A 38 -2.36 -10.88 -5.13
CA GLY A 38 -1.29 -11.12 -6.09
C GLY A 38 -1.74 -11.80 -7.37
N ASN A 39 -3.06 -11.93 -7.59
CA ASN A 39 -3.58 -12.61 -8.77
C ASN A 39 -3.64 -11.71 -10.00
N HIS A 40 -3.59 -10.42 -9.79
CA HIS A 40 -3.78 -9.46 -10.87
C HIS A 40 -3.03 -8.18 -10.52
N VAL A 41 -2.23 -7.71 -11.46
CA VAL A 41 -1.47 -6.48 -11.26
C VAL A 41 -2.29 -5.32 -11.80
N PRO A 42 -2.74 -4.40 -10.96
CA PRO A 42 -3.48 -3.23 -11.42
C PRO A 42 -2.62 -2.33 -12.30
N ARG A 43 -3.27 -1.41 -12.97
CA ARG A 43 -2.57 -0.41 -13.75
C ARG A 43 -1.65 0.40 -12.84
N ARG A 44 -0.58 0.94 -13.44
CA ARG A 44 0.37 1.75 -12.70
C ARG A 44 -0.28 2.91 -11.98
N ALA A 45 -1.22 3.58 -12.64
CA ALA A 45 -1.92 4.70 -12.02
C ALA A 45 -2.66 4.28 -10.76
N THR A 46 -3.27 3.08 -10.78
CA THR A 46 -3.96 2.55 -9.61
C THR A 46 -2.98 2.26 -8.49
N LEU A 47 -1.84 1.64 -8.82
CA LEU A 47 -0.81 1.37 -7.83
C LEU A 47 -0.31 2.67 -7.19
N ASP A 48 -0.17 3.71 -8.00
CA ASP A 48 0.31 5.00 -7.50
C ASP A 48 -0.65 5.63 -6.50
N VAL A 49 -1.97 5.61 -6.80
CA VAL A 49 -2.92 6.22 -5.87
C VAL A 49 -3.04 5.42 -4.58
N VAL A 50 -2.92 4.09 -4.67
CA VAL A 50 -2.93 3.24 -3.47
C VAL A 50 -1.71 3.53 -2.61
N ARG A 51 -0.54 3.61 -3.23
CA ARG A 51 0.69 3.93 -2.50
C ARG A 51 0.60 5.30 -1.83
N ARG A 52 0.08 6.30 -2.54
CA ARG A 52 -0.06 7.64 -1.96
C ARG A 52 -1.00 7.65 -0.77
N ALA A 53 -2.08 6.89 -0.84
CA ALA A 53 -3.02 6.82 0.28
C ALA A 53 -2.33 6.25 1.51
N LEU A 54 -1.54 5.19 1.34
CA LEU A 54 -0.81 4.59 2.44
C LEU A 54 0.26 5.52 2.98
N GLU A 55 0.97 6.22 2.09
CA GLU A 55 1.96 7.21 2.52
C GLU A 55 1.31 8.33 3.32
N GLY A 56 0.13 8.76 2.89
CA GLY A 56 -0.63 9.76 3.64
C GLY A 56 -1.06 9.27 5.00
N GLY A 57 -1.19 7.97 5.17
CA GLY A 57 -1.53 7.35 6.46
C GLY A 57 -0.33 7.13 7.36
N GLY A 58 0.88 7.43 6.88
CA GLY A 58 2.07 7.34 7.71
C GLY A 58 3.04 6.22 7.35
N VAL A 59 2.87 5.57 6.22
CA VAL A 59 3.75 4.50 5.79
C VAL A 59 4.84 5.05 4.89
N GLN A 60 6.06 4.57 5.09
CA GLN A 60 7.19 4.84 4.21
C GLN A 60 7.52 3.55 3.48
N PHE A 61 7.60 3.61 2.16
CA PHE A 61 7.94 2.45 1.35
C PHE A 61 9.44 2.40 1.11
N ILE A 62 9.97 1.19 1.18
CA ILE A 62 11.38 0.93 0.94
C ILE A 62 11.47 0.11 -0.33
N ASP A 63 12.00 0.73 -1.38
CA ASP A 63 12.11 0.06 -2.67
C ASP A 63 13.21 -0.97 -2.64
N GLU A 64 13.14 -1.91 -3.56
CA GLU A 64 14.15 -2.95 -3.69
C GLU A 64 15.51 -2.32 -3.98
N ASN A 65 16.50 -2.64 -3.17
CA ASN A 65 17.84 -2.07 -3.32
C ASN A 65 18.91 -3.07 -2.90
N GLY A 66 18.64 -4.36 -3.13
CA GLY A 66 19.56 -5.42 -2.74
C GLY A 66 19.19 -6.09 -1.44
N GLY A 67 18.35 -5.44 -0.63
CA GLY A 67 17.89 -5.98 0.65
C GLY A 67 16.42 -6.38 0.67
N GLY A 68 15.75 -6.25 -0.46
CA GLY A 68 14.33 -6.56 -0.56
C GLY A 68 13.46 -5.34 -0.32
N ALA A 69 12.31 -5.32 -0.98
CA ALA A 69 11.32 -4.25 -0.79
C ALA A 69 10.67 -4.38 0.58
N GLY A 70 10.33 -3.25 1.18
CA GLY A 70 9.71 -3.26 2.51
C GLY A 70 8.88 -2.04 2.76
N VAL A 71 8.39 -1.96 3.99
CA VAL A 71 7.61 -0.81 4.48
C VAL A 71 7.95 -0.58 5.93
N ARG A 72 7.76 0.66 6.38
CA ARG A 72 7.90 1.00 7.79
C ARG A 72 7.06 2.23 8.08
N LEU A 73 6.81 2.46 9.35
CA LEU A 73 6.13 3.69 9.75
C LEU A 73 7.06 4.86 9.57
N ARG A 74 6.52 5.96 9.04
CA ARG A 74 7.29 7.18 8.93
C ARG A 74 7.57 7.71 10.31
N LYS A 75 8.78 8.18 10.54
CA LYS A 75 9.14 8.73 11.82
C LYS A 75 8.32 9.99 12.07
N SER A 76 7.66 10.02 13.22
CA SER A 76 6.82 11.15 13.56
C SER A 76 7.69 12.33 13.97
N LYS A 77 7.30 13.51 13.55
CA LYS A 77 7.89 14.75 14.02
C LYS A 77 7.11 15.27 15.20
N ARG A 78 7.79 15.56 16.24
CA ARG A 78 7.10 16.03 17.45
C ARG A 78 7.79 17.28 17.96
#